data_99e6295f2f2c3df8b52a28ea5b3cb02a
#
_entry.id   99e6295f2f2c3df8b52a28ea5b3cb02a
#
_cell.length_a   1.000
_cell.length_b   1.000
_cell.length_c   1.000
_cell.angle_alpha   90.00
_cell.angle_beta   90.00
_cell.angle_gamma   90.00
#
_symmetry.space_group_name_H-M   'P 1'
#
loop_
_entity.id
_entity.type
_entity.pdbx_description
1 polymer ?
#
loop_
_entity_poly.entity_id
_entity_poly.type
_entity_poly.pdbx_seq_one_letter_code
_entity_poly.pdbx_strand_id
1 'polypeptide(L)'
;ADPQRAVEVRIGVHFGQVAERDGDLLGQAVHAAARVMTEAVGGEILITDEIRKQAEPQLDYSFLDSGLFWLRGFPELWRLYEVSWNDTSAGSRPSAVRAPLTAFVEREAERARLRQLVDDALVGRGRLALVAGEAGVGKSRLVAEIADEAQARGMRVLTGHCVEMSGTPPYLPYVEIIEEVISSPRSPAALREALGDVAAEIARIAPALRRAFPDIPPPIELPAELARRYVWNSFSEFMGRAAQRQPLLLVLEDLHWAGESTVLLTEYLAPLLPDMPVLVLGTYRDDEVDLNHPLARVIGQLGRRRLMEQVSLHRLSFDGVRAMLRALTGQAAP
;
A
#
# COMPACT_ATOMS: atom_id res chain seq x y z
N ALA A 1 32.21 22.13 0.36
CA ALA A 1 30.79 21.91 0.11
C ALA A 1 30.05 22.06 1.45
N ASP A 2 28.97 22.83 1.45
CA ASP A 2 28.16 23.07 2.64
C ASP A 2 27.40 21.76 2.98
N PRO A 3 27.61 21.15 4.16
CA PRO A 3 26.98 19.87 4.52
C PRO A 3 25.46 19.96 4.63
N GLN A 4 24.87 21.16 4.62
CA GLN A 4 23.41 21.38 4.65
C GLN A 4 22.74 21.32 3.25
N ARG A 5 23.50 21.05 2.17
CA ARG A 5 23.03 20.93 0.78
C ARG A 5 23.29 19.57 0.14
N ALA A 6 23.58 18.56 0.94
CA ALA A 6 23.77 17.20 0.40
C ALA A 6 22.44 16.65 -0.14
N VAL A 7 22.40 16.33 -1.43
CA VAL A 7 21.30 15.56 -2.03
C VAL A 7 21.52 14.09 -1.68
N GLU A 8 20.61 13.53 -0.92
CA GLU A 8 20.63 12.10 -0.59
C GLU A 8 19.94 11.30 -1.70
N VAL A 9 20.68 10.41 -2.35
CA VAL A 9 20.20 9.57 -3.44
C VAL A 9 19.86 8.18 -2.89
N ARG A 10 18.79 7.59 -3.37
CA ARG A 10 18.41 6.18 -3.11
C ARG A 10 18.80 5.34 -4.30
N ILE A 11 19.44 4.20 -4.07
CA ILE A 11 19.86 3.30 -5.14
C ILE A 11 19.34 1.90 -4.85
N GLY A 12 18.64 1.30 -5.83
CA GLY A 12 18.24 -0.11 -5.82
C GLY A 12 18.91 -0.84 -6.97
N VAL A 13 19.56 -1.98 -6.70
CA VAL A 13 20.26 -2.76 -7.72
C VAL A 13 19.75 -4.18 -7.76
N HIS A 14 19.42 -4.64 -8.96
CA HIS A 14 19.03 -6.01 -9.23
C HIS A 14 19.65 -6.50 -10.54
N PHE A 15 19.86 -7.79 -10.66
CA PHE A 15 20.40 -8.45 -11.85
C PHE A 15 19.33 -9.34 -12.48
N GLY A 16 19.11 -9.20 -13.79
CA GLY A 16 18.16 -10.03 -14.53
C GLY A 16 18.13 -9.70 -16.01
N GLN A 17 17.34 -10.46 -16.77
CA GLN A 17 17.19 -10.26 -18.21
C GLN A 17 16.34 -9.02 -18.49
N VAL A 18 16.81 -8.20 -19.42
CA VAL A 18 16.11 -7.01 -19.92
C VAL A 18 15.99 -7.07 -21.44
N ALA A 19 14.90 -6.51 -21.97
CA ALA A 19 14.75 -6.23 -23.40
C ALA A 19 14.96 -4.74 -23.62
N GLU A 20 15.70 -4.38 -24.67
CA GLU A 20 15.86 -2.99 -25.10
C GLU A 20 14.88 -2.69 -26.25
N ARG A 21 14.12 -1.62 -26.12
CA ARG A 21 13.20 -1.14 -27.14
C ARG A 21 13.22 0.39 -27.17
N ASP A 22 13.53 0.98 -28.33
CA ASP A 22 13.56 2.43 -28.56
C ASP A 22 14.44 3.20 -27.57
N GLY A 23 15.53 2.58 -27.07
CA GLY A 23 16.45 3.16 -26.09
C GLY A 23 16.02 2.98 -24.63
N ASP A 24 14.86 2.39 -24.37
CA ASP A 24 14.37 2.05 -23.03
C ASP A 24 14.62 0.58 -22.68
N LEU A 25 14.94 0.33 -21.40
CA LEU A 25 15.07 -1.01 -20.86
C LEU A 25 13.73 -1.49 -20.29
N LEU A 26 13.24 -2.61 -20.81
CA LEU A 26 11.99 -3.23 -20.41
C LEU A 26 12.24 -4.62 -19.83
N GLY A 27 11.43 -5.01 -18.85
CA GLY A 27 11.46 -6.34 -18.28
C GLY A 27 11.29 -6.38 -16.78
N GLN A 28 11.05 -7.57 -16.27
CA GLN A 28 10.82 -7.82 -14.83
C GLN A 28 12.00 -7.37 -13.96
N ALA A 29 13.24 -7.46 -14.47
CA ALA A 29 14.43 -7.02 -13.76
C ALA A 29 14.46 -5.50 -13.54
N VAL A 30 13.96 -4.70 -14.49
CA VAL A 30 13.86 -3.24 -14.34
C VAL A 30 12.85 -2.88 -13.24
N HIS A 31 11.71 -3.58 -13.22
CA HIS A 31 10.71 -3.41 -12.16
C HIS A 31 11.25 -3.82 -10.80
N ALA A 32 11.98 -4.95 -10.72
CA ALA A 32 12.61 -5.39 -9.48
C ALA A 32 13.58 -4.34 -8.92
N ALA A 33 14.50 -3.82 -9.76
CA ALA A 33 15.43 -2.77 -9.35
C ALA A 33 14.72 -1.50 -8.85
N ALA A 34 13.64 -1.09 -9.52
CA ALA A 34 12.82 0.05 -9.09
C ALA A 34 12.15 -0.19 -7.74
N ARG A 35 11.69 -1.42 -7.47
CA ARG A 35 11.09 -1.78 -6.16
C ARG A 35 12.14 -1.83 -5.05
N VAL A 36 13.30 -2.42 -5.31
CA VAL A 36 14.44 -2.40 -4.36
C VAL A 36 14.80 -0.95 -4.01
N MET A 37 14.87 -0.06 -5.02
CA MET A 37 15.12 1.37 -4.79
C MET A 37 14.02 2.03 -3.93
N THR A 38 12.77 1.59 -4.04
CA THR A 38 11.66 2.14 -3.24
C THR A 38 11.81 1.81 -1.76
N GLU A 39 12.40 0.66 -1.43
CA GLU A 39 12.68 0.24 -0.05
C GLU A 39 13.89 0.96 0.56
N ALA A 40 14.80 1.48 -0.26
CA ALA A 40 15.97 2.23 0.20
C ALA A 40 15.59 3.60 0.78
N VAL A 41 16.29 4.04 1.83
CA VAL A 41 16.23 5.41 2.36
C VAL A 41 17.29 6.31 1.72
N GLY A 42 17.20 7.62 1.96
CA GLY A 42 18.18 8.59 1.43
C GLY A 42 19.60 8.23 1.87
N GLY A 43 20.53 8.19 0.94
CA GLY A 43 21.93 7.80 1.18
C GLY A 43 22.18 6.28 1.20
N GLU A 44 21.16 5.45 1.02
CA GLU A 44 21.25 4.00 1.08
C GLU A 44 21.32 3.37 -0.32
N ILE A 45 22.13 2.30 -0.42
CA ILE A 45 22.22 1.44 -1.59
C ILE A 45 21.73 0.06 -1.18
N LEU A 46 20.56 -0.36 -1.66
CA LEU A 46 20.02 -1.71 -1.46
C LEU A 46 20.26 -2.58 -2.69
N ILE A 47 20.66 -3.81 -2.44
CA ILE A 47 20.91 -4.82 -3.48
C ILE A 47 20.16 -6.11 -3.15
N THR A 48 19.85 -6.89 -4.19
CA THR A 48 19.28 -8.23 -4.02
C THR A 48 20.37 -9.27 -3.73
N ASP A 49 19.97 -10.45 -3.22
CA ASP A 49 20.88 -11.54 -2.90
C ASP A 49 21.66 -12.06 -4.14
N GLU A 50 21.07 -11.95 -5.34
CA GLU A 50 21.75 -12.28 -6.60
C GLU A 50 22.95 -11.35 -6.85
N ILE A 51 22.76 -10.03 -6.64
CA ILE A 51 23.85 -9.04 -6.76
C ILE A 51 24.89 -9.30 -5.68
N ARG A 52 24.49 -9.51 -4.43
CA ARG A 52 25.42 -9.79 -3.34
C ARG A 52 26.33 -10.98 -3.66
N LYS A 53 25.74 -12.11 -4.07
CA LYS A 53 26.51 -13.33 -4.42
C LYS A 53 27.51 -13.12 -5.55
N GLN A 54 27.21 -12.24 -6.50
CA GLN A 54 28.11 -11.93 -7.61
C GLN A 54 29.18 -10.90 -7.23
N ALA A 55 28.84 -9.94 -6.37
CA ALA A 55 29.71 -8.83 -6.00
C ALA A 55 30.71 -9.21 -4.86
N GLU A 56 30.26 -9.98 -3.87
CA GLU A 56 31.04 -10.34 -2.69
C GLU A 56 32.42 -10.98 -2.99
N PRO A 57 32.58 -11.83 -4.02
CA PRO A 57 33.88 -12.36 -4.40
C PRO A 57 34.80 -11.36 -5.13
N GLN A 58 34.26 -10.24 -5.62
CA GLN A 58 34.96 -9.33 -6.53
C GLN A 58 35.20 -7.93 -5.96
N LEU A 59 34.46 -7.55 -4.94
CA LEU A 59 34.45 -6.21 -4.39
C LEU A 59 34.69 -6.24 -2.87
N ASP A 60 35.57 -5.35 -2.42
CA ASP A 60 35.89 -5.18 -0.98
C ASP A 60 34.88 -4.23 -0.29
N TYR A 61 33.58 -4.57 -0.39
CA TYR A 61 32.50 -3.87 0.31
C TYR A 61 31.84 -4.79 1.33
N SER A 62 31.38 -4.22 2.43
CA SER A 62 30.57 -4.94 3.39
C SER A 62 29.09 -4.89 2.99
N PHE A 63 28.43 -6.04 3.04
CA PHE A 63 26.99 -6.18 2.75
C PHE A 63 26.26 -6.51 4.06
N LEU A 64 25.45 -5.57 4.53
CA LEU A 64 24.66 -5.73 5.74
C LEU A 64 23.30 -6.32 5.38
N ASP A 65 22.92 -7.41 6.03
CA ASP A 65 21.59 -8.02 5.82
C ASP A 65 20.50 -7.10 6.35
N SER A 66 19.71 -6.52 5.45
CA SER A 66 18.57 -5.65 5.79
C SER A 66 17.29 -6.44 6.05
N GLY A 67 17.29 -7.77 5.82
CA GLY A 67 16.16 -8.66 6.07
C GLY A 67 15.38 -9.04 4.82
N LEU A 68 14.16 -9.56 5.04
CA LEU A 68 13.25 -9.99 4.00
C LEU A 68 12.24 -8.89 3.71
N PHE A 69 12.11 -8.53 2.43
CA PHE A 69 11.21 -7.50 1.94
C PHE A 69 10.20 -8.11 0.98
N TRP A 70 8.99 -7.65 1.07
CA TRP A 70 7.98 -7.91 0.07
C TRP A 70 8.09 -6.86 -1.03
N LEU A 71 8.69 -7.22 -2.15
CA LEU A 71 8.80 -6.31 -3.28
C LEU A 71 7.50 -6.33 -4.08
N ARG A 72 6.89 -5.17 -4.20
CA ARG A 72 5.62 -4.98 -4.91
C ARG A 72 5.66 -5.60 -6.32
N GLY A 73 4.68 -6.49 -6.63
CA GLY A 73 4.59 -7.17 -7.93
C GLY A 73 5.41 -8.45 -8.06
N PHE A 74 6.03 -8.92 -6.97
CA PHE A 74 6.74 -10.19 -6.92
C PHE A 74 6.07 -11.16 -5.94
N PRO A 75 5.89 -12.44 -6.30
CA PRO A 75 5.13 -13.41 -5.50
C PRO A 75 5.89 -13.99 -4.31
N GLU A 76 7.10 -13.54 -4.04
CA GLU A 76 7.99 -14.07 -3.00
C GLU A 76 8.69 -12.97 -2.21
N LEU A 77 9.12 -13.30 -0.98
CA LEU A 77 9.94 -12.41 -0.17
C LEU A 77 11.38 -12.38 -0.70
N TRP A 78 11.90 -11.17 -0.86
CA TRP A 78 13.24 -10.91 -1.33
C TRP A 78 14.15 -10.51 -0.18
N ARG A 79 15.28 -11.17 -0.05
CA ARG A 79 16.31 -10.75 0.90
C ARG A 79 17.12 -9.62 0.29
N LEU A 80 17.16 -8.49 0.98
CA LEU A 80 17.89 -7.31 0.55
C LEU A 80 19.10 -7.07 1.47
N TYR A 81 20.12 -6.45 0.92
CA TYR A 81 21.35 -6.12 1.61
C TYR A 81 21.70 -4.66 1.35
N GLU A 82 22.11 -3.96 2.42
CA GLU A 82 22.68 -2.63 2.32
C GLU A 82 24.17 -2.72 1.99
N VAL A 83 24.62 -1.94 1.02
CA VAL A 83 26.05 -1.80 0.70
C VAL A 83 26.66 -0.71 1.57
N SER A 84 27.62 -1.08 2.44
CA SER A 84 28.37 -0.11 3.24
C SER A 84 29.41 0.60 2.37
N TRP A 85 29.09 1.80 1.91
CA TRP A 85 29.98 2.63 1.07
C TRP A 85 30.60 3.80 1.82
N ASN A 86 30.20 4.04 3.09
CA ASN A 86 30.76 5.06 3.98
C ASN A 86 31.18 4.42 5.32
N ASP A 87 32.35 4.78 5.85
CA ASP A 87 32.88 4.32 7.14
C ASP A 87 32.05 4.76 8.37
N THR A 88 31.00 5.56 8.18
CA THR A 88 30.16 6.10 9.25
C THR A 88 28.92 5.27 9.58
N SER A 89 28.68 4.15 8.89
CA SER A 89 27.43 3.37 9.06
C SER A 89 27.55 2.12 9.95
N ALA A 90 28.58 2.03 10.82
CA ALA A 90 28.67 1.00 11.86
C ALA A 90 27.72 1.28 13.03
N GLY A 91 26.43 1.08 12.82
CA GLY A 91 25.41 1.16 13.86
C GLY A 91 24.08 0.67 13.31
N SER A 92 23.66 -0.52 13.76
CA SER A 92 22.31 -1.05 13.52
C SER A 92 21.28 0.04 13.82
N ARG A 93 20.70 0.65 12.77
CA ARG A 93 19.53 1.51 12.95
C ARG A 93 18.32 0.60 13.09
N PRO A 94 17.51 0.73 14.13
CA PRO A 94 16.20 0.11 14.17
C PRO A 94 15.42 0.65 12.97
N SER A 95 14.58 -0.21 12.39
CA SER A 95 13.60 0.18 11.35
C SER A 95 12.94 1.49 11.75
N ALA A 96 13.47 2.59 11.26
CA ALA A 96 12.95 3.91 11.59
C ALA A 96 11.66 4.07 10.80
N VAL A 97 10.55 4.09 11.52
CA VAL A 97 9.32 4.74 11.04
C VAL A 97 9.76 6.04 10.36
N ARG A 98 9.54 6.16 9.08
CA ARG A 98 9.91 7.33 8.27
C ARG A 98 9.33 8.58 8.92
N ALA A 99 10.17 9.32 9.64
CA ALA A 99 9.81 10.70 9.96
C ALA A 99 9.63 11.44 8.62
N PRO A 100 8.52 12.14 8.39
CA PRO A 100 8.29 12.84 7.14
C PRO A 100 9.39 13.86 6.92
N LEU A 101 10.10 13.76 5.79
CA LEU A 101 11.19 14.66 5.39
C LEU A 101 10.77 16.15 5.32
N THR A 102 9.47 16.43 5.38
CA THR A 102 8.90 17.78 5.31
C THR A 102 7.74 17.92 6.28
N ALA A 103 7.58 19.10 6.88
CA ALA A 103 6.34 19.43 7.58
C ALA A 103 5.14 19.27 6.63
N PHE A 104 4.05 18.74 7.14
CA PHE A 104 2.79 18.68 6.40
C PHE A 104 2.20 20.11 6.38
N VAL A 105 2.05 20.66 5.19
CA VAL A 105 1.58 22.04 5.00
C VAL A 105 0.28 22.07 4.22
N GLU A 106 -0.61 22.94 4.62
CA GLU A 106 -1.99 23.00 4.12
C GLU A 106 -2.77 21.68 4.35
N ARG A 107 -3.91 21.52 3.73
CA ARG A 107 -4.75 20.30 3.80
C ARG A 107 -5.51 20.12 5.12
N GLU A 108 -5.66 21.18 5.91
CA GLU A 108 -6.36 21.08 7.20
C GLU A 108 -7.81 20.63 7.05
N ALA A 109 -8.50 21.08 5.98
CA ALA A 109 -9.88 20.70 5.69
C ALA A 109 -9.99 19.22 5.29
N GLU A 110 -9.11 18.76 4.38
CA GLU A 110 -9.08 17.38 3.94
C GLU A 110 -8.68 16.44 5.10
N ARG A 111 -7.67 16.83 5.89
CA ARG A 111 -7.28 16.09 7.10
C ARG A 111 -8.42 16.01 8.11
N ALA A 112 -9.07 17.14 8.40
CA ALA A 112 -10.18 17.17 9.35
C ALA A 112 -11.32 16.26 8.89
N ARG A 113 -11.59 16.24 7.57
CA ARG A 113 -12.61 15.37 7.01
C ARG A 113 -12.27 13.88 7.15
N LEU A 114 -11.03 13.48 6.82
CA LEU A 114 -10.59 12.10 6.97
C LEU A 114 -10.52 11.67 8.44
N ARG A 115 -10.10 12.56 9.35
CA ARG A 115 -10.15 12.32 10.80
C ARG A 115 -11.55 12.02 11.30
N GLN A 116 -12.54 12.77 10.82
CA GLN A 116 -13.93 12.49 11.17
C GLN A 116 -14.36 11.09 10.75
N LEU A 117 -13.88 10.60 9.59
CA LEU A 117 -14.18 9.23 9.15
C LEU A 117 -13.46 8.18 10.02
N VAL A 118 -12.26 8.48 10.50
CA VAL A 118 -11.57 7.65 11.49
C VAL A 118 -12.37 7.61 12.80
N ASP A 119 -12.85 8.77 13.28
CA ASP A 119 -13.70 8.86 14.48
C ASP A 119 -14.98 8.02 14.32
N ASP A 120 -15.64 8.12 13.18
CA ASP A 120 -16.83 7.34 12.89
C ASP A 120 -16.55 5.84 12.84
N ALA A 121 -15.47 5.41 12.21
CA ALA A 121 -15.09 4.00 12.15
C ALA A 121 -14.75 3.42 13.54
N LEU A 122 -14.08 4.19 14.40
CA LEU A 122 -13.75 3.78 15.78
C LEU A 122 -15.00 3.51 16.64
N VAL A 123 -16.14 4.15 16.32
CA VAL A 123 -17.41 3.92 17.01
C VAL A 123 -18.35 2.99 16.22
N GLY A 124 -17.81 2.23 15.25
CA GLY A 124 -18.54 1.20 14.51
C GLY A 124 -19.32 1.71 13.29
N ARG A 125 -19.10 2.95 12.85
CA ARG A 125 -19.71 3.56 11.68
C ARG A 125 -18.71 3.71 10.54
N GLY A 126 -18.41 2.60 9.91
CA GLY A 126 -17.42 2.57 8.83
C GLY A 126 -17.90 3.28 7.55
N ARG A 127 -16.93 3.57 6.69
CA ARG A 127 -17.15 4.28 5.43
C ARG A 127 -16.13 3.87 4.37
N LEU A 128 -16.49 4.13 3.12
CA LEU A 128 -15.54 4.20 2.01
C LEU A 128 -15.22 5.68 1.74
N ALA A 129 -13.93 6.01 1.67
CA ALA A 129 -13.45 7.31 1.26
C ALA A 129 -12.45 7.18 0.12
N LEU A 130 -12.51 8.07 -0.85
CA LEU A 130 -11.60 8.12 -1.99
C LEU A 130 -10.90 9.46 -2.04
N VAL A 131 -9.56 9.44 -2.07
CA VAL A 131 -8.72 10.62 -2.24
C VAL A 131 -8.32 10.73 -3.71
N ALA A 132 -8.84 11.76 -4.36
CA ALA A 132 -8.63 12.07 -5.77
C ALA A 132 -7.61 13.19 -5.96
N GLY A 133 -6.95 13.25 -7.10
CA GLY A 133 -6.09 14.36 -7.52
C GLY A 133 -4.98 13.92 -8.46
N GLU A 134 -4.33 14.89 -9.09
CA GLU A 134 -3.25 14.67 -10.06
C GLU A 134 -2.06 13.90 -9.49
N ALA A 135 -1.19 13.39 -10.36
CA ALA A 135 0.08 12.79 -9.96
C ALA A 135 0.93 13.77 -9.12
N GLY A 136 1.56 13.29 -8.05
CA GLY A 136 2.46 14.11 -7.21
C GLY A 136 1.77 15.13 -6.29
N VAL A 137 0.45 15.26 -6.27
CA VAL A 137 -0.28 16.25 -5.47
C VAL A 137 -0.24 15.98 -3.96
N GLY A 138 0.23 14.78 -3.54
CA GLY A 138 0.39 14.42 -2.13
C GLY A 138 -0.68 13.47 -1.58
N LYS A 139 -1.40 12.72 -2.43
CA LYS A 139 -2.43 11.75 -2.00
C LYS A 139 -1.88 10.71 -1.02
N SER A 140 -0.86 9.97 -1.41
CA SER A 140 -0.25 8.92 -0.56
C SER A 140 0.32 9.52 0.73
N ARG A 141 0.84 10.77 0.69
CA ARG A 141 1.30 11.47 1.88
C ARG A 141 0.18 11.76 2.85
N LEU A 142 -0.96 12.28 2.36
CA LEU A 142 -2.14 12.53 3.19
C LEU A 142 -2.68 11.22 3.80
N VAL A 143 -2.74 10.16 2.98
CA VAL A 143 -3.20 8.85 3.44
C VAL A 143 -2.27 8.27 4.50
N ALA A 144 -0.94 8.38 4.33
CA ALA A 144 0.03 7.93 5.33
C ALA A 144 -0.13 8.68 6.67
N GLU A 145 -0.31 9.99 6.63
CA GLU A 145 -0.55 10.82 7.84
C GLU A 145 -1.81 10.38 8.60
N ILE A 146 -2.90 10.10 7.86
CA ILE A 146 -4.15 9.58 8.43
C ILE A 146 -3.98 8.15 8.95
N ALA A 147 -3.21 7.32 8.26
CA ALA A 147 -2.91 5.95 8.67
C ALA A 147 -2.12 5.92 9.98
N ASP A 148 -1.09 6.76 10.11
CA ASP A 148 -0.30 6.90 11.35
C ASP A 148 -1.19 7.35 12.52
N GLU A 149 -2.06 8.33 12.28
CA GLU A 149 -3.00 8.84 13.28
C GLU A 149 -4.04 7.76 13.68
N ALA A 150 -4.59 7.03 12.72
CA ALA A 150 -5.53 5.93 12.96
C ALA A 150 -4.86 4.80 13.75
N GLN A 151 -3.62 4.46 13.42
CA GLN A 151 -2.83 3.46 14.14
C GLN A 151 -2.55 3.89 15.59
N ALA A 152 -2.15 5.15 15.81
CA ALA A 152 -1.94 5.69 17.15
C ALA A 152 -3.22 5.67 18.02
N ARG A 153 -4.39 5.70 17.37
CA ARG A 153 -5.71 5.61 18.01
C ARG A 153 -6.25 4.19 18.14
N GLY A 154 -5.43 3.19 17.82
CA GLY A 154 -5.74 1.78 18.04
C GLY A 154 -6.38 1.05 16.85
N MET A 155 -6.53 1.68 15.68
CA MET A 155 -6.92 0.96 14.46
C MET A 155 -5.78 0.09 13.96
N ARG A 156 -6.12 -1.02 13.33
CA ARG A 156 -5.17 -1.78 12.52
C ARG A 156 -5.18 -1.22 11.10
N VAL A 157 -4.04 -0.76 10.65
CA VAL A 157 -3.85 -0.29 9.28
C VAL A 157 -3.31 -1.43 8.44
N LEU A 158 -3.90 -1.64 7.26
CA LEU A 158 -3.51 -2.65 6.28
C LEU A 158 -3.53 -1.99 4.91
N THR A 159 -2.46 -2.16 4.13
CA THR A 159 -2.31 -1.47 2.84
C THR A 159 -2.20 -2.47 1.69
N GLY A 160 -2.96 -2.23 0.64
CA GLY A 160 -2.86 -2.95 -0.62
C GLY A 160 -2.75 -1.99 -1.78
N HIS A 161 -2.05 -2.41 -2.83
CA HIS A 161 -1.71 -1.54 -3.96
C HIS A 161 -2.28 -2.09 -5.27
N CYS A 162 -2.71 -1.19 -6.13
CA CYS A 162 -2.95 -1.51 -7.52
C CYS A 162 -1.69 -1.20 -8.34
N VAL A 163 -1.47 -1.95 -9.40
CA VAL A 163 -0.27 -1.81 -10.25
C VAL A 163 -0.67 -1.70 -11.71
N GLU A 164 0.05 -0.86 -12.43
CA GLU A 164 -0.08 -0.77 -13.88
C GLU A 164 0.53 -2.02 -14.54
N MET A 165 -0.31 -3.00 -14.85
CA MET A 165 0.09 -4.25 -15.50
C MET A 165 -1.02 -4.74 -16.43
N SER A 166 -0.64 -5.20 -17.62
CA SER A 166 -1.54 -6.00 -18.45
C SER A 166 -1.80 -7.34 -17.77
N GLY A 167 -3.09 -7.63 -17.49
CA GLY A 167 -3.46 -8.86 -16.79
C GLY A 167 -3.27 -8.83 -15.28
N THR A 168 -3.50 -7.68 -14.65
CA THR A 168 -3.49 -7.54 -13.18
C THR A 168 -4.28 -8.66 -12.50
N PRO A 169 -3.69 -9.38 -11.54
CA PRO A 169 -4.39 -10.41 -10.80
C PRO A 169 -5.69 -9.89 -10.17
N PRO A 170 -6.77 -10.70 -10.19
CA PRO A 170 -8.02 -10.32 -9.54
C PRO A 170 -7.79 -10.04 -8.06
N TYR A 171 -8.42 -8.98 -7.54
CA TYR A 171 -8.41 -8.61 -6.11
C TYR A 171 -7.02 -8.28 -5.53
N LEU A 172 -6.01 -7.95 -6.35
CA LEU A 172 -4.61 -7.79 -5.94
C LEU A 172 -4.44 -7.02 -4.61
N PRO A 173 -4.96 -5.80 -4.40
CA PRO A 173 -4.75 -5.07 -3.15
C PRO A 173 -5.36 -5.78 -1.93
N TYR A 174 -6.46 -6.50 -2.10
CA TYR A 174 -7.07 -7.28 -1.03
C TYR A 174 -6.26 -8.54 -0.72
N VAL A 175 -5.64 -9.15 -1.73
CA VAL A 175 -4.72 -10.28 -1.55
C VAL A 175 -3.49 -9.84 -0.77
N GLU A 176 -2.89 -8.69 -1.11
CA GLU A 176 -1.76 -8.10 -0.37
C GLU A 176 -2.12 -7.87 1.11
N ILE A 177 -3.29 -7.31 1.39
CA ILE A 177 -3.81 -7.12 2.75
C ILE A 177 -3.90 -8.45 3.51
N ILE A 178 -4.41 -9.50 2.89
CA ILE A 178 -4.50 -10.83 3.52
C ILE A 178 -3.11 -11.40 3.80
N GLU A 179 -2.18 -11.25 2.85
CA GLU A 179 -0.81 -11.75 2.98
C GLU A 179 -0.03 -10.98 4.05
N GLU A 180 -0.24 -9.68 4.19
CA GLU A 180 0.28 -8.89 5.32
C GLU A 180 -0.23 -9.42 6.66
N VAL A 181 -1.52 -9.76 6.73
CA VAL A 181 -2.13 -10.34 7.94
C VAL A 181 -1.51 -11.69 8.28
N ILE A 182 -1.25 -12.54 7.27
CA ILE A 182 -0.61 -13.86 7.45
C ILE A 182 0.83 -13.70 7.95
N SER A 183 1.58 -12.75 7.40
CA SER A 183 2.99 -12.52 7.72
C SER A 183 3.19 -11.76 9.05
N SER A 184 2.13 -11.20 9.60
CA SER A 184 2.18 -10.46 10.86
C SER A 184 2.52 -11.38 12.05
N PRO A 185 3.41 -10.97 12.98
CA PRO A 185 3.75 -11.74 14.18
C PRO A 185 2.58 -11.87 15.18
N ARG A 186 1.42 -11.31 14.87
CA ARG A 186 0.21 -11.43 15.68
C ARG A 186 -0.33 -12.86 15.60
N SER A 187 -1.01 -13.28 16.67
CA SER A 187 -1.44 -14.65 16.91
C SER A 187 -2.12 -15.32 15.68
N PRO A 188 -1.55 -16.44 15.17
CA PRO A 188 -2.21 -17.25 14.15
C PRO A 188 -3.62 -17.71 14.56
N ALA A 189 -3.86 -17.88 15.86
CA ALA A 189 -5.17 -18.24 16.39
C ALA A 189 -6.22 -17.14 16.14
N ALA A 190 -5.86 -15.87 16.27
CA ALA A 190 -6.76 -14.76 15.99
C ALA A 190 -7.13 -14.68 14.50
N LEU A 191 -6.18 -14.94 13.62
CA LEU A 191 -6.44 -15.04 12.18
C LEU A 191 -7.36 -16.22 11.87
N ARG A 192 -7.09 -17.38 12.46
CA ARG A 192 -7.90 -18.59 12.29
C ARG A 192 -9.35 -18.38 12.72
N GLU A 193 -9.56 -17.70 13.84
CA GLU A 193 -10.90 -17.39 14.34
C GLU A 193 -11.63 -16.39 13.44
N ALA A 194 -10.94 -15.35 12.92
CA ALA A 194 -11.54 -14.40 11.99
C ALA A 194 -11.92 -15.08 10.66
N LEU A 195 -11.10 -15.99 10.16
CA LEU A 195 -11.39 -16.78 8.97
C LEU A 195 -12.59 -17.72 9.20
N GLY A 196 -12.62 -18.45 10.30
CA GLY A 196 -13.70 -19.39 10.62
C GLY A 196 -14.06 -20.31 9.44
N ASP A 197 -15.34 -20.36 9.12
CA ASP A 197 -15.91 -21.18 8.03
C ASP A 197 -15.68 -20.60 6.61
N VAL A 198 -15.34 -19.31 6.48
CA VAL A 198 -15.07 -18.68 5.19
C VAL A 198 -13.63 -18.87 4.70
N ALA A 199 -12.78 -19.55 5.48
CA ALA A 199 -11.36 -19.76 5.17
C ALA A 199 -11.11 -20.35 3.78
N ALA A 200 -11.94 -21.30 3.34
CA ALA A 200 -11.80 -21.96 2.05
C ALA A 200 -11.95 -20.99 0.86
N GLU A 201 -12.91 -20.07 0.95
CA GLU A 201 -13.16 -19.09 -0.11
C GLU A 201 -12.13 -17.95 -0.10
N ILE A 202 -11.68 -17.53 1.09
CA ILE A 202 -10.58 -16.56 1.17
C ILE A 202 -9.29 -17.17 0.61
N ALA A 203 -9.02 -18.45 0.86
CA ALA A 203 -7.87 -19.16 0.29
C ALA A 203 -7.97 -19.36 -1.25
N ARG A 204 -9.13 -19.14 -1.87
CA ARG A 204 -9.31 -19.11 -3.31
C ARG A 204 -8.59 -17.91 -3.94
N ILE A 205 -8.67 -16.74 -3.30
CA ILE A 205 -8.04 -15.50 -3.78
C ILE A 205 -6.64 -15.29 -3.19
N ALA A 206 -6.39 -15.80 -1.96
CA ALA A 206 -5.10 -15.73 -1.28
C ALA A 206 -4.55 -17.13 -0.95
N PRO A 207 -3.95 -17.85 -1.91
CA PRO A 207 -3.46 -19.22 -1.73
C PRO A 207 -2.40 -19.37 -0.62
N ALA A 208 -1.75 -18.27 -0.23
CA ALA A 208 -0.82 -18.22 0.90
C ALA A 208 -1.45 -18.73 2.22
N LEU A 209 -2.78 -18.57 2.39
CA LEU A 209 -3.49 -19.09 3.55
C LEU A 209 -3.38 -20.61 3.71
N ARG A 210 -3.35 -21.37 2.60
CA ARG A 210 -3.19 -22.83 2.67
C ARG A 210 -1.79 -23.26 3.12
N ARG A 211 -0.78 -22.41 2.87
CA ARG A 211 0.58 -22.65 3.39
C ARG A 211 0.63 -22.40 4.90
N ALA A 212 -0.07 -21.36 5.36
CA ALA A 212 -0.14 -21.04 6.80
C ALA A 212 -1.08 -22.02 7.58
N PHE A 213 -2.16 -22.48 6.93
CA PHE A 213 -3.16 -23.37 7.49
C PHE A 213 -3.48 -24.52 6.52
N PRO A 214 -2.68 -25.61 6.52
CA PRO A 214 -2.83 -26.73 5.56
C PRO A 214 -4.16 -27.49 5.69
N ASP A 215 -4.85 -27.34 6.79
CA ASP A 215 -6.14 -27.97 7.09
C ASP A 215 -7.35 -27.23 6.47
N ILE A 216 -7.15 -26.08 5.80
CA ILE A 216 -8.23 -25.38 5.08
C ILE A 216 -8.72 -26.28 3.93
N PRO A 217 -10.02 -26.65 3.92
CA PRO A 217 -10.57 -27.50 2.87
C PRO A 217 -10.55 -26.80 1.49
N PRO A 218 -10.64 -27.54 0.38
CA PRO A 218 -10.82 -26.94 -0.92
C PRO A 218 -12.11 -26.12 -0.97
N PRO A 219 -12.14 -25.00 -1.73
CA PRO A 219 -13.35 -24.21 -1.89
C PRO A 219 -14.41 -25.00 -2.67
N ILE A 220 -15.69 -24.66 -2.46
CA ILE A 220 -16.81 -25.29 -3.15
C ILE A 220 -16.73 -24.95 -4.65
N GLU A 221 -16.89 -25.96 -5.51
CA GLU A 221 -17.00 -25.74 -6.94
C GLU A 221 -18.36 -25.13 -7.28
N LEU A 222 -18.33 -23.90 -7.82
CA LEU A 222 -19.50 -23.13 -8.18
C LEU A 222 -19.32 -22.52 -9.58
N PRO A 223 -20.41 -22.26 -10.33
CA PRO A 223 -20.35 -21.42 -11.51
C PRO A 223 -19.71 -20.07 -11.21
N ALA A 224 -18.96 -19.51 -12.17
CA ALA A 224 -18.09 -18.35 -11.98
C ALA A 224 -18.76 -17.14 -11.28
N GLU A 225 -20.01 -16.82 -11.64
CA GLU A 225 -20.74 -15.71 -11.01
C GLU A 225 -21.11 -15.97 -9.54
N LEU A 226 -21.51 -17.20 -9.24
CA LEU A 226 -21.80 -17.60 -7.86
C LEU A 226 -20.52 -17.64 -7.04
N ALA A 227 -19.43 -18.21 -7.58
CA ALA A 227 -18.12 -18.24 -6.94
C ALA A 227 -17.65 -16.82 -6.58
N ARG A 228 -17.80 -15.87 -7.52
CA ARG A 228 -17.45 -14.46 -7.27
C ARG A 228 -18.23 -13.85 -6.10
N ARG A 229 -19.55 -14.03 -6.08
CA ARG A 229 -20.40 -13.53 -4.98
C ARG A 229 -20.07 -14.21 -3.67
N TYR A 230 -19.71 -15.49 -3.70
CA TYR A 230 -19.31 -16.24 -2.50
C TYR A 230 -18.01 -15.70 -1.92
N VAL A 231 -17.02 -15.41 -2.78
CA VAL A 231 -15.78 -14.73 -2.38
C VAL A 231 -16.06 -13.37 -1.74
N TRP A 232 -16.94 -12.56 -2.32
CA TRP A 232 -17.27 -11.23 -1.79
C TRP A 232 -17.96 -11.30 -0.41
N ASN A 233 -18.94 -12.19 -0.26
CA ASN A 233 -19.57 -12.45 1.02
C ASN A 233 -18.54 -12.90 2.07
N SER A 234 -17.71 -13.88 1.71
CA SER A 234 -16.68 -14.43 2.60
C SER A 234 -15.67 -13.38 3.01
N PHE A 235 -15.27 -12.50 2.09
CA PHE A 235 -14.35 -11.41 2.41
C PHE A 235 -15.00 -10.38 3.35
N SER A 236 -16.25 -10.00 3.11
CA SER A 236 -16.96 -9.06 4.00
C SER A 236 -17.13 -9.63 5.41
N GLU A 237 -17.41 -10.92 5.54
CA GLU A 237 -17.57 -11.61 6.81
C GLU A 237 -16.25 -11.75 7.56
N PHE A 238 -15.18 -12.15 6.86
CA PHE A 238 -13.82 -12.18 7.41
C PHE A 238 -13.39 -10.79 7.93
N MET A 239 -13.58 -9.75 7.12
CA MET A 239 -13.28 -8.37 7.48
C MET A 239 -14.09 -7.92 8.69
N GLY A 240 -15.40 -8.21 8.73
CA GLY A 240 -16.28 -7.88 9.85
C GLY A 240 -15.86 -8.55 11.15
N ARG A 241 -15.53 -9.86 11.12
CA ARG A 241 -15.02 -10.60 12.29
C ARG A 241 -13.67 -10.04 12.76
N ALA A 242 -12.76 -9.72 11.85
CA ALA A 242 -11.47 -9.11 12.19
C ALA A 242 -11.65 -7.74 12.83
N ALA A 243 -12.56 -6.93 12.29
CA ALA A 243 -12.83 -5.56 12.74
C ALA A 243 -13.50 -5.52 14.14
N GLN A 244 -14.29 -6.52 14.51
CA GLN A 244 -14.88 -6.62 15.86
C GLN A 244 -13.81 -6.74 16.95
N ARG A 245 -12.64 -7.26 16.64
CA ARG A 245 -11.52 -7.37 17.58
C ARG A 245 -10.70 -6.10 17.67
N GLN A 246 -10.49 -5.47 16.54
CA GLN A 246 -9.75 -4.23 16.42
C GLN A 246 -10.26 -3.48 15.18
N PRO A 247 -10.70 -2.22 15.29
CA PRO A 247 -11.10 -1.40 14.15
C PRO A 247 -10.06 -1.40 13.04
N LEU A 248 -10.50 -1.43 11.78
CA LEU A 248 -9.64 -1.57 10.62
C LEU A 248 -9.62 -0.29 9.78
N LEU A 249 -8.43 0.10 9.33
CA LEU A 249 -8.24 0.99 8.20
C LEU A 249 -7.62 0.18 7.05
N LEU A 250 -8.37 -0.01 5.97
CA LEU A 250 -7.88 -0.60 4.73
C LEU A 250 -7.51 0.51 3.76
N VAL A 251 -6.24 0.60 3.43
CA VAL A 251 -5.72 1.55 2.43
C VAL A 251 -5.59 0.82 1.09
N LEU A 252 -6.21 1.37 0.04
CA LEU A 252 -6.14 0.86 -1.33
C LEU A 252 -5.47 1.91 -2.21
N GLU A 253 -4.18 1.74 -2.49
CA GLU A 253 -3.45 2.72 -3.28
C GLU A 253 -3.60 2.50 -4.78
N ASP A 254 -3.64 3.61 -5.50
CA ASP A 254 -3.61 3.70 -6.97
C ASP A 254 -4.76 2.95 -7.67
N LEU A 255 -6.01 3.12 -7.18
CA LEU A 255 -7.21 2.47 -7.72
C LEU A 255 -7.48 2.76 -9.21
N HIS A 256 -6.85 3.76 -9.81
CA HIS A 256 -6.89 4.00 -11.26
C HIS A 256 -6.24 2.86 -12.07
N TRP A 257 -5.40 2.02 -11.44
CA TRP A 257 -4.86 0.79 -12.02
C TRP A 257 -5.58 -0.48 -11.57
N ALA A 258 -6.67 -0.33 -10.82
CA ALA A 258 -7.41 -1.48 -10.32
C ALA A 258 -8.08 -2.27 -11.45
N GLY A 259 -7.90 -3.57 -11.45
CA GLY A 259 -8.70 -4.47 -12.28
C GLY A 259 -10.18 -4.46 -11.87
N GLU A 260 -11.07 -4.82 -12.82
CA GLU A 260 -12.52 -4.82 -12.61
C GLU A 260 -12.96 -5.56 -11.34
N SER A 261 -12.34 -6.72 -11.05
CA SER A 261 -12.65 -7.52 -9.85
C SER A 261 -12.44 -6.74 -8.54
N THR A 262 -11.37 -5.94 -8.46
CA THR A 262 -11.05 -5.11 -7.31
C THR A 262 -12.07 -3.99 -7.14
N VAL A 263 -12.41 -3.30 -8.25
CA VAL A 263 -13.40 -2.21 -8.25
C VAL A 263 -14.78 -2.71 -7.84
N LEU A 264 -15.21 -3.87 -8.37
CA LEU A 264 -16.51 -4.48 -8.04
C LEU A 264 -16.57 -4.98 -6.59
N LEU A 265 -15.50 -5.52 -6.03
CA LEU A 265 -15.47 -5.88 -4.61
C LEU A 265 -15.55 -4.63 -3.73
N THR A 266 -14.85 -3.55 -4.08
CA THR A 266 -14.93 -2.28 -3.36
C THR A 266 -16.37 -1.71 -3.40
N GLU A 267 -17.03 -1.78 -4.57
CA GLU A 267 -18.44 -1.39 -4.71
C GLU A 267 -19.37 -2.23 -3.83
N TYR A 268 -19.14 -3.54 -3.81
CA TYR A 268 -19.92 -4.49 -3.00
C TYR A 268 -19.77 -4.23 -1.50
N LEU A 269 -18.57 -3.90 -1.03
CA LEU A 269 -18.30 -3.64 0.39
C LEU A 269 -18.93 -2.31 0.88
N ALA A 270 -18.97 -1.28 0.05
CA ALA A 270 -19.37 0.06 0.44
C ALA A 270 -20.71 0.14 1.23
N PRO A 271 -21.80 -0.53 0.83
CA PRO A 271 -23.06 -0.51 1.57
C PRO A 271 -23.03 -1.31 2.90
N LEU A 272 -22.02 -2.15 3.11
CA LEU A 272 -21.88 -2.98 4.32
C LEU A 272 -21.04 -2.27 5.41
N LEU A 273 -20.18 -1.33 5.00
CA LEU A 273 -19.29 -0.63 5.93
C LEU A 273 -19.99 0.14 7.06
N PRO A 274 -21.17 0.79 6.86
CA PRO A 274 -21.82 1.56 7.94
C PRO A 274 -22.08 0.79 9.22
N ASP A 275 -22.15 -0.53 9.16
CA ASP A 275 -22.38 -1.42 10.30
C ASP A 275 -21.13 -2.11 10.82
N MET A 276 -19.94 -1.64 10.38
CA MET A 276 -18.64 -2.23 10.74
C MET A 276 -17.65 -1.15 11.19
N PRO A 277 -16.76 -1.43 12.17
CA PRO A 277 -15.66 -0.53 12.54
C PRO A 277 -14.53 -0.61 11.49
N VAL A 278 -14.83 -0.24 10.24
CA VAL A 278 -13.93 -0.33 9.09
C VAL A 278 -13.96 0.95 8.27
N LEU A 279 -12.81 1.59 8.12
CA LEU A 279 -12.63 2.64 7.12
C LEU A 279 -11.85 2.05 5.92
N VAL A 280 -12.43 2.16 4.74
CA VAL A 280 -11.72 1.88 3.48
C VAL A 280 -11.31 3.20 2.87
N LEU A 281 -10.01 3.41 2.66
CA LEU A 281 -9.45 4.65 2.15
C LEU A 281 -8.69 4.36 0.85
N GLY A 282 -9.26 4.76 -0.30
CA GLY A 282 -8.65 4.56 -1.61
C GLY A 282 -7.97 5.82 -2.14
N THR A 283 -6.90 5.67 -2.92
CA THR A 283 -6.32 6.77 -3.71
C THR A 283 -6.49 6.51 -5.20
N TYR A 284 -6.69 7.56 -5.98
CA TYR A 284 -6.67 7.44 -7.43
C TYR A 284 -6.29 8.77 -8.08
N ARG A 285 -5.86 8.71 -9.36
CA ARG A 285 -5.60 9.88 -10.20
C ARG A 285 -6.86 10.21 -10.98
N ASP A 286 -7.39 11.41 -10.80
CA ASP A 286 -8.62 11.86 -11.45
C ASP A 286 -8.41 12.15 -12.95
N ASP A 287 -7.21 12.51 -13.36
CA ASP A 287 -6.81 12.69 -14.75
C ASP A 287 -6.63 11.37 -15.54
N GLU A 288 -6.50 10.22 -14.85
CA GLU A 288 -6.41 8.89 -15.47
C GLU A 288 -7.74 8.09 -15.42
N VAL A 289 -8.79 8.63 -14.80
CA VAL A 289 -10.10 7.98 -14.66
C VAL A 289 -11.14 8.68 -15.54
N ASP A 290 -11.23 8.27 -16.79
CA ASP A 290 -12.24 8.75 -17.74
C ASP A 290 -13.62 8.09 -17.53
N LEU A 291 -14.63 8.52 -18.30
CA LEU A 291 -16.01 8.01 -18.18
C LEU A 291 -16.16 6.50 -18.50
N ASN A 292 -15.21 5.92 -19.23
CA ASN A 292 -15.23 4.50 -19.59
C ASN A 292 -14.50 3.65 -18.54
N HIS A 293 -13.77 4.28 -17.64
CA HIS A 293 -13.02 3.59 -16.61
C HIS A 293 -13.98 2.89 -15.61
N PRO A 294 -13.74 1.61 -15.25
CA PRO A 294 -14.60 0.89 -14.29
C PRO A 294 -14.82 1.65 -12.98
N LEU A 295 -13.77 2.29 -12.46
CA LEU A 295 -13.81 3.08 -11.23
C LEU A 295 -14.73 4.31 -11.35
N ALA A 296 -14.79 5.00 -12.51
CA ALA A 296 -15.66 6.16 -12.71
C ALA A 296 -17.13 5.79 -12.51
N ARG A 297 -17.54 4.63 -13.05
CA ARG A 297 -18.90 4.12 -12.89
C ARG A 297 -19.24 3.90 -11.41
N VAL A 298 -18.34 3.27 -10.67
CA VAL A 298 -18.53 2.95 -9.24
C VAL A 298 -18.56 4.22 -8.40
N ILE A 299 -17.66 5.19 -8.65
CA ILE A 299 -17.68 6.51 -8.01
C ILE A 299 -19.05 7.18 -8.23
N GLY A 300 -19.54 7.21 -9.46
CA GLY A 300 -20.84 7.81 -9.78
C GLY A 300 -22.01 7.11 -9.10
N GLN A 301 -22.00 5.79 -9.00
CA GLN A 301 -23.06 5.00 -8.36
C GLN A 301 -23.06 5.20 -6.83
N LEU A 302 -21.89 5.05 -6.20
CA LEU A 302 -21.74 5.17 -4.75
C LEU A 302 -21.96 6.61 -4.28
N GLY A 303 -21.50 7.60 -5.06
CA GLY A 303 -21.75 9.02 -4.77
C GLY A 303 -23.24 9.37 -4.75
N ARG A 304 -24.01 8.94 -5.75
CA ARG A 304 -25.48 9.13 -5.77
C ARG A 304 -26.18 8.48 -4.59
N ARG A 305 -25.68 7.35 -4.12
CA ARG A 305 -26.22 6.62 -2.95
C ARG A 305 -25.68 7.12 -1.62
N ARG A 306 -24.75 8.08 -1.61
CA ARG A 306 -24.05 8.59 -0.43
C ARG A 306 -23.33 7.49 0.38
N LEU A 307 -22.84 6.47 -0.32
CA LEU A 307 -22.11 5.33 0.27
C LEU A 307 -20.60 5.51 0.30
N MET A 308 -20.11 6.60 -0.29
CA MET A 308 -18.71 6.98 -0.25
C MET A 308 -18.54 8.49 -0.02
N GLU A 309 -17.38 8.84 0.51
CA GLU A 309 -16.88 10.20 0.62
C GLU A 309 -15.77 10.43 -0.40
N GLN A 310 -15.79 11.56 -1.10
CA GLN A 310 -14.69 11.93 -1.99
C GLN A 310 -13.96 13.15 -1.44
N VAL A 311 -12.64 13.05 -1.34
CA VAL A 311 -11.75 14.13 -0.92
C VAL A 311 -10.84 14.45 -2.10
N SER A 312 -11.04 15.62 -2.72
CA SER A 312 -10.25 16.04 -3.88
C SER A 312 -9.07 16.89 -3.43
N LEU A 313 -7.87 16.50 -3.85
CA LEU A 313 -6.65 17.26 -3.59
C LEU A 313 -6.28 18.08 -4.83
N HIS A 314 -6.07 19.36 -4.61
CA HIS A 314 -5.55 20.27 -5.63
C HIS A 314 -4.07 20.56 -5.37
N ARG A 315 -3.37 21.17 -6.31
CA ARG A 315 -1.99 21.64 -6.11
C ARG A 315 -1.93 22.61 -4.92
N LEU A 316 -0.80 22.62 -4.22
CA LEU A 316 -0.57 23.56 -3.13
C LEU A 316 -0.70 25.00 -3.63
N SER A 317 -1.22 25.90 -2.79
CA SER A 317 -1.20 27.33 -3.07
C SER A 317 0.23 27.86 -3.10
N PHE A 318 0.42 29.08 -3.58
CA PHE A 318 1.71 29.74 -3.54
C PHE A 318 2.23 29.87 -2.09
N ASP A 319 1.33 30.17 -1.16
CA ASP A 319 1.67 30.25 0.26
C ASP A 319 2.00 28.88 0.86
N GLY A 320 1.33 27.81 0.42
CA GLY A 320 1.64 26.42 0.78
C GLY A 320 3.02 25.99 0.29
N VAL A 321 3.36 26.30 -0.96
CA VAL A 321 4.70 26.04 -1.50
C VAL A 321 5.75 26.81 -0.70
N ARG A 322 5.49 28.09 -0.39
CA ARG A 322 6.39 28.91 0.42
C ARG A 322 6.55 28.33 1.83
N ALA A 323 5.48 27.90 2.47
CA ALA A 323 5.52 27.28 3.79
C ALA A 323 6.31 25.95 3.77
N MET A 324 6.12 25.13 2.73
CA MET A 324 6.86 23.88 2.53
C MET A 324 8.36 24.16 2.34
N LEU A 325 8.73 25.15 1.52
CA LEU A 325 10.14 25.55 1.34
C LEU A 325 10.77 26.06 2.64
N ARG A 326 10.05 26.86 3.41
CA ARG A 326 10.52 27.30 4.74
C ARG A 326 10.77 26.14 5.68
N ALA A 327 9.86 25.16 5.70
CA ALA A 327 10.00 23.97 6.53
C ALA A 327 11.19 23.09 6.13
N LEU A 328 11.52 23.06 4.84
CA LEU A 328 12.65 22.29 4.29
C LEU A 328 14.00 22.99 4.52
N THR A 329 14.06 24.30 4.35
CA THR A 329 15.32 25.04 4.32
C THR A 329 15.67 25.71 5.65
N GLY A 330 14.72 25.82 6.58
CA GLY A 330 14.87 26.61 7.80
C GLY A 330 15.00 28.11 7.55
N GLN A 331 14.89 28.56 6.30
CA GLN A 331 15.06 29.97 5.89
C GLN A 331 13.72 30.55 5.39
N ALA A 332 13.55 31.85 5.56
CA ALA A 332 12.46 32.57 4.93
C ALA A 332 12.69 32.51 3.40
N ALA A 333 11.80 31.84 2.66
CA ALA A 333 11.82 31.89 1.21
C ALA A 333 11.59 33.33 0.72
N PRO A 334 12.27 33.76 -0.33
CA PRO A 334 12.15 35.14 -0.87
C PRO A 334 10.74 35.43 -1.36
#